data_0de5cb2aae9cca6011cf032e69c44120
#
_entry.id   0de5cb2aae9cca6011cf032e69c44120
#
_cell.length_a   1.000
_cell.length_b   1.000
_cell.length_c   1.000
_cell.angle_alpha   90.00
_cell.angle_beta   90.00
_cell.angle_gamma   90.00
#
_symmetry.space_group_name_H-M   'P 1'
#
loop_
_entity.id
_entity.type
_entity.pdbx_description
1 polymer ?
#
loop_
_entity_poly.entity_id
_entity_poly.type
_entity_poly.pdbx_seq_one_letter_code
_entity_poly.pdbx_strand_id
1 'polypeptide(L)'
;MLRDNALAGKTIIVTGGGTGLGRAMTTYFLQLGANVTITSRKLDVLETTAAELRQQTGGKVLAIACDVRKYDAVEAMIARTYEEFGRVDVLLNNAAGNFISPTERLSHKAFDVIVDIVLKGSYNCTLAIGKRWIAEQQPGTILNIVTTYASVGSAFVVPSATAKAGVLALTRSLAVEWAKYGIRSNAIAPGPFPTEGAWSRLFPEPLASQLDPAASVPLKRVGQYQELANLAAYLVSDFSAYVNGEVVTIDGGEWLNGAGEFNKLEALTPEMWDTIEQTMRR
;
A
#
# COMPACT_ATOMS: atom_id res chain seq x y z
N MET A 1 18.90 -3.16 6.31
CA MET A 1 17.97 -3.33 7.44
C MET A 1 17.66 -4.81 7.67
N LEU A 2 17.04 -5.50 6.73
CA LEU A 2 16.92 -6.95 6.78
C LEU A 2 18.22 -7.60 6.28
N ARG A 3 18.54 -8.79 6.82
CA ARG A 3 19.67 -9.58 6.31
C ARG A 3 19.40 -10.04 4.87
N ASP A 4 20.43 -10.32 4.14
CA ASP A 4 20.31 -10.94 2.82
C ASP A 4 19.46 -12.22 2.89
N ASN A 5 18.67 -12.48 1.86
CA ASN A 5 17.77 -13.63 1.79
C ASN A 5 16.70 -13.71 2.91
N ALA A 6 16.35 -12.58 3.54
CA ALA A 6 15.33 -12.53 4.61
C ALA A 6 13.94 -13.05 4.18
N LEU A 7 13.66 -13.09 2.88
CA LEU A 7 12.42 -13.61 2.31
C LEU A 7 12.63 -14.88 1.47
N ALA A 8 13.81 -15.52 1.58
CA ALA A 8 14.11 -16.74 0.84
C ALA A 8 13.06 -17.83 1.08
N GLY A 9 12.58 -18.44 0.00
CA GLY A 9 11.56 -19.50 0.04
C GLY A 9 10.12 -19.01 0.23
N LYS A 10 9.89 -17.71 0.46
CA LYS A 10 8.53 -17.15 0.48
C LYS A 10 8.03 -16.88 -0.92
N THR A 11 6.75 -17.12 -1.14
CA THR A 11 6.03 -16.73 -2.36
C THR A 11 5.03 -15.62 -2.02
N ILE A 12 5.12 -14.51 -2.75
CA ILE A 12 4.36 -13.29 -2.51
C ILE A 12 3.50 -12.95 -3.74
N ILE A 13 2.20 -12.78 -3.56
CA ILE A 13 1.33 -12.20 -4.59
C ILE A 13 1.24 -10.69 -4.37
N VAL A 14 1.54 -9.88 -5.39
CA VAL A 14 1.46 -8.42 -5.36
C VAL A 14 0.41 -7.94 -6.37
N THR A 15 -0.74 -7.47 -5.88
CA THR A 15 -1.74 -6.85 -6.77
C THR A 15 -1.30 -5.44 -7.14
N GLY A 16 -1.42 -5.08 -8.43
CA GLY A 16 -0.85 -3.82 -8.94
C GLY A 16 0.69 -3.82 -8.95
N GLY A 17 1.32 -5.00 -9.03
CA GLY A 17 2.78 -5.16 -8.93
C GLY A 17 3.58 -4.71 -10.16
N GLY A 18 2.90 -4.36 -11.28
CA GLY A 18 3.58 -3.99 -12.53
C GLY A 18 4.13 -2.56 -12.59
N THR A 19 3.72 -1.66 -11.71
CA THR A 19 4.12 -0.23 -11.78
C THR A 19 4.20 0.39 -10.38
N GLY A 20 4.79 1.59 -10.30
CA GLY A 20 4.79 2.44 -9.11
C GLY A 20 5.25 1.73 -7.83
N LEU A 21 4.52 1.92 -6.74
CA LEU A 21 4.84 1.38 -5.42
C LEU A 21 4.85 -0.16 -5.40
N GLY A 22 3.90 -0.80 -6.11
CA GLY A 22 3.84 -2.25 -6.22
C GLY A 22 5.09 -2.83 -6.87
N ARG A 23 5.58 -2.23 -7.97
CA ARG A 23 6.84 -2.63 -8.61
C ARG A 23 8.04 -2.42 -7.68
N ALA A 24 8.11 -1.29 -6.98
CA ALA A 24 9.22 -1.01 -6.06
C ALA A 24 9.30 -2.03 -4.92
N MET A 25 8.17 -2.35 -4.28
CA MET A 25 8.10 -3.39 -3.26
C MET A 25 8.47 -4.77 -3.83
N THR A 26 7.96 -5.11 -5.02
CA THR A 26 8.30 -6.36 -5.72
C THR A 26 9.80 -6.48 -5.96
N THR A 27 10.45 -5.41 -6.44
CA THR A 27 11.90 -5.39 -6.68
C THR A 27 12.67 -5.78 -5.42
N TYR A 28 12.31 -5.16 -4.29
CA TYR A 28 13.02 -5.42 -3.04
C TYR A 28 12.72 -6.82 -2.47
N PHE A 29 11.50 -7.32 -2.61
CA PHE A 29 11.16 -8.71 -2.22
C PHE A 29 11.99 -9.74 -2.99
N LEU A 30 12.18 -9.53 -4.30
CA LEU A 30 13.04 -10.37 -5.13
C LEU A 30 14.51 -10.32 -4.70
N GLN A 31 15.03 -9.12 -4.41
CA GLN A 31 16.40 -8.94 -3.88
C GLN A 31 16.60 -9.65 -2.54
N LEU A 32 15.54 -9.79 -1.74
CA LEU A 32 15.55 -10.54 -0.48
C LEU A 32 15.25 -12.04 -0.65
N GLY A 33 15.19 -12.55 -1.89
CA GLY A 33 15.08 -13.98 -2.21
C GLY A 33 13.66 -14.54 -2.29
N ALA A 34 12.62 -13.70 -2.32
CA ALA A 34 11.25 -14.17 -2.51
C ALA A 34 10.98 -14.57 -3.98
N ASN A 35 10.01 -15.48 -4.19
CA ASN A 35 9.33 -15.65 -5.46
C ASN A 35 8.14 -14.68 -5.49
N VAL A 36 7.88 -14.03 -6.62
CA VAL A 36 6.80 -13.03 -6.67
C VAL A 36 5.89 -13.24 -7.86
N THR A 37 4.58 -13.29 -7.61
CA THR A 37 3.56 -13.13 -8.63
C THR A 37 3.11 -11.68 -8.66
N ILE A 38 3.27 -11.01 -9.81
CA ILE A 38 2.72 -9.67 -10.05
C ILE A 38 1.44 -9.78 -10.86
N THR A 39 0.41 -9.04 -10.46
CA THR A 39 -0.87 -9.09 -11.14
C THR A 39 -1.50 -7.72 -11.34
N SER A 40 -2.12 -7.52 -12.50
CA SER A 40 -2.96 -6.39 -12.88
C SER A 40 -3.80 -6.78 -14.10
N ARG A 41 -4.58 -5.83 -14.66
CA ARG A 41 -5.42 -6.10 -15.83
C ARG A 41 -4.66 -6.15 -17.17
N LYS A 42 -3.47 -5.56 -17.26
CA LYS A 42 -2.68 -5.42 -18.49
C LYS A 42 -1.52 -6.39 -18.48
N LEU A 43 -1.66 -7.49 -19.22
CA LEU A 43 -0.64 -8.55 -19.26
C LEU A 43 0.65 -8.07 -19.91
N ASP A 44 0.58 -7.30 -20.97
CA ASP A 44 1.71 -6.72 -21.68
C ASP A 44 2.65 -5.91 -20.76
N VAL A 45 2.05 -5.05 -19.93
CA VAL A 45 2.81 -4.27 -18.92
C VAL A 45 3.45 -5.19 -17.88
N LEU A 46 2.72 -6.22 -17.43
CA LEU A 46 3.23 -7.16 -16.43
C LEU A 46 4.39 -8.00 -16.98
N GLU A 47 4.30 -8.48 -18.20
CA GLU A 47 5.35 -9.28 -18.85
C GLU A 47 6.62 -8.47 -19.05
N THR A 48 6.50 -7.22 -19.53
CA THR A 48 7.62 -6.30 -19.64
C THR A 48 8.28 -6.08 -18.28
N THR A 49 7.48 -5.74 -17.26
CA THR A 49 7.99 -5.54 -15.91
C THR A 49 8.63 -6.81 -15.34
N ALA A 50 8.03 -7.97 -15.55
CA ALA A 50 8.58 -9.23 -15.06
C ALA A 50 9.92 -9.57 -15.72
N ALA A 51 10.08 -9.29 -17.02
CA ALA A 51 11.34 -9.47 -17.73
C ALA A 51 12.45 -8.56 -17.16
N GLU A 52 12.14 -7.28 -16.97
CA GLU A 52 13.06 -6.30 -16.38
C GLU A 52 13.47 -6.69 -14.95
N LEU A 53 12.50 -7.11 -14.12
CA LEU A 53 12.76 -7.52 -12.74
C LEU A 53 13.63 -8.78 -12.67
N ARG A 54 13.39 -9.78 -13.54
CA ARG A 54 14.26 -10.97 -13.63
C ARG A 54 15.69 -10.59 -14.01
N GLN A 55 15.85 -9.71 -14.99
CA GLN A 55 17.17 -9.21 -15.39
C GLN A 55 17.86 -8.44 -14.27
N GLN A 56 17.14 -7.58 -13.55
CA GLN A 56 17.68 -6.73 -12.50
C GLN A 56 18.07 -7.49 -11.22
N THR A 57 17.29 -8.51 -10.85
CA THR A 57 17.41 -9.15 -9.54
C THR A 57 17.85 -10.62 -9.60
N GLY A 58 17.78 -11.26 -10.76
CA GLY A 58 17.93 -12.71 -10.89
C GLY A 58 16.79 -13.54 -10.27
N GLY A 59 15.77 -12.87 -9.69
CA GLY A 59 14.67 -13.50 -8.96
C GLY A 59 13.59 -14.12 -9.87
N LYS A 60 12.70 -14.92 -9.27
CA LYS A 60 11.60 -15.57 -9.98
C LYS A 60 10.35 -14.69 -9.92
N VAL A 61 9.88 -14.27 -11.09
CA VAL A 61 8.67 -13.43 -11.23
C VAL A 61 7.68 -14.12 -12.16
N LEU A 62 6.43 -14.24 -11.72
CA LEU A 62 5.30 -14.70 -12.53
C LEU A 62 4.37 -13.51 -12.81
N ALA A 63 4.05 -13.29 -14.09
CA ALA A 63 3.10 -12.26 -14.53
C ALA A 63 1.75 -12.89 -14.82
N ILE A 64 0.68 -12.43 -14.15
CA ILE A 64 -0.68 -12.95 -14.37
C ILE A 64 -1.67 -11.78 -14.55
N ALA A 65 -2.38 -11.77 -15.66
CA ALA A 65 -3.50 -10.85 -15.85
C ALA A 65 -4.67 -11.24 -14.94
N CYS A 66 -5.08 -10.32 -14.06
CA CYS A 66 -6.23 -10.52 -13.18
C CYS A 66 -6.95 -9.19 -12.92
N ASP A 67 -8.26 -9.20 -13.06
CA ASP A 67 -9.12 -8.13 -12.55
C ASP A 67 -9.60 -8.53 -11.15
N VAL A 68 -9.04 -7.91 -10.12
CA VAL A 68 -9.35 -8.21 -8.72
C VAL A 68 -10.83 -8.03 -8.34
N ARG A 69 -11.60 -7.32 -9.17
CA ARG A 69 -13.07 -7.18 -9.01
C ARG A 69 -13.83 -8.48 -9.29
N LYS A 70 -13.22 -9.42 -10.02
CA LYS A 70 -13.80 -10.69 -10.44
C LYS A 70 -13.24 -11.83 -9.59
N TYR A 71 -14.08 -12.41 -8.74
CA TYR A 71 -13.64 -13.42 -7.78
C TYR A 71 -13.04 -14.66 -8.47
N ASP A 72 -13.68 -15.16 -9.55
CA ASP A 72 -13.19 -16.32 -10.30
C ASP A 72 -11.80 -16.07 -10.93
N ALA A 73 -11.55 -14.83 -11.39
CA ALA A 73 -10.24 -14.45 -11.92
C ALA A 73 -9.17 -14.43 -10.81
N VAL A 74 -9.56 -14.06 -9.59
CA VAL A 74 -8.67 -14.09 -8.41
C VAL A 74 -8.35 -15.55 -8.04
N GLU A 75 -9.34 -16.43 -8.00
CA GLU A 75 -9.09 -17.86 -7.73
C GLU A 75 -8.16 -18.48 -8.77
N ALA A 76 -8.39 -18.20 -10.05
CA ALA A 76 -7.53 -18.67 -11.15
C ALA A 76 -6.08 -18.14 -11.01
N MET A 77 -5.90 -16.87 -10.63
CA MET A 77 -4.58 -16.28 -10.38
C MET A 77 -3.86 -16.96 -9.22
N ILE A 78 -4.56 -17.24 -8.12
CA ILE A 78 -4.01 -17.95 -6.97
C ILE A 78 -3.64 -19.38 -7.36
N ALA A 79 -4.52 -20.12 -8.05
CA ALA A 79 -4.25 -21.48 -8.51
C ALA A 79 -2.99 -21.54 -9.38
N ARG A 80 -2.86 -20.62 -10.34
CA ARG A 80 -1.69 -20.54 -11.23
C ARG A 80 -0.41 -20.18 -10.45
N THR A 81 -0.48 -19.39 -9.40
CA THR A 81 0.67 -19.09 -8.53
C THR A 81 1.12 -20.33 -7.77
N TYR A 82 0.18 -21.13 -7.26
CA TYR A 82 0.51 -22.41 -6.60
C TYR A 82 1.10 -23.45 -7.56
N GLU A 83 0.60 -23.54 -8.81
CA GLU A 83 1.18 -24.40 -9.85
C GLU A 83 2.64 -24.07 -10.12
N GLU A 84 2.99 -22.77 -10.14
CA GLU A 84 4.36 -22.32 -10.43
C GLU A 84 5.31 -22.46 -9.26
N PHE A 85 4.85 -22.08 -8.05
CA PHE A 85 5.73 -21.95 -6.87
C PHE A 85 5.44 -22.94 -5.74
N GLY A 86 4.38 -23.73 -5.85
CA GLY A 86 3.99 -24.75 -4.87
C GLY A 86 3.31 -24.21 -3.61
N ARG A 87 3.43 -22.91 -3.31
CA ARG A 87 2.84 -22.24 -2.12
C ARG A 87 2.65 -20.76 -2.32
N VAL A 88 1.85 -20.16 -1.47
CA VAL A 88 1.77 -18.69 -1.30
C VAL A 88 1.84 -18.38 0.19
N ASP A 89 2.76 -17.51 0.59
CA ASP A 89 2.98 -17.11 2.00
C ASP A 89 2.42 -15.74 2.32
N VAL A 90 2.37 -14.87 1.30
CA VAL A 90 2.03 -13.45 1.46
C VAL A 90 1.10 -12.98 0.36
N LEU A 91 0.07 -12.24 0.75
CA LEU A 91 -0.74 -11.42 -0.15
C LEU A 91 -0.48 -9.94 0.14
N LEU A 92 0.01 -9.20 -0.84
CA LEU A 92 0.09 -7.73 -0.81
C LEU A 92 -1.04 -7.13 -1.65
N ASN A 93 -2.06 -6.60 -0.99
CA ASN A 93 -3.14 -5.83 -1.61
C ASN A 93 -2.68 -4.39 -1.85
N ASN A 94 -2.17 -4.14 -3.05
CA ASN A 94 -1.69 -2.81 -3.46
C ASN A 94 -2.48 -2.25 -4.66
N ALA A 95 -3.23 -3.08 -5.40
CA ALA A 95 -4.06 -2.60 -6.50
C ALA A 95 -5.03 -1.50 -6.05
N ALA A 96 -4.99 -0.36 -6.71
CA ALA A 96 -5.79 0.80 -6.37
C ALA A 96 -6.18 1.61 -7.61
N GLY A 97 -7.11 2.52 -7.41
CA GLY A 97 -7.46 3.60 -8.31
C GLY A 97 -7.88 4.81 -7.49
N ASN A 98 -7.60 6.00 -7.99
CA ASN A 98 -8.07 7.24 -7.37
C ASN A 98 -8.18 8.34 -8.42
N PHE A 99 -8.97 9.35 -8.12
CA PHE A 99 -9.09 10.60 -8.85
C PHE A 99 -9.60 11.70 -7.90
N ILE A 100 -9.35 12.94 -8.25
CA ILE A 100 -9.81 14.10 -7.47
C ILE A 100 -11.07 14.65 -8.14
N SER A 101 -12.12 14.88 -7.34
CA SER A 101 -13.32 15.60 -7.78
C SER A 101 -14.13 16.09 -6.59
N PRO A 102 -14.80 17.26 -6.66
CA PRO A 102 -15.89 17.59 -5.76
C PRO A 102 -16.97 16.51 -5.81
N THR A 103 -17.46 16.08 -4.65
CA THR A 103 -18.37 14.92 -4.55
C THR A 103 -19.66 15.11 -5.32
N GLU A 104 -20.21 16.34 -5.34
CA GLU A 104 -21.44 16.68 -6.05
C GLU A 104 -21.30 16.62 -7.59
N ARG A 105 -20.06 16.55 -8.10
CA ARG A 105 -19.77 16.38 -9.54
C ARG A 105 -19.53 14.93 -9.94
N LEU A 106 -19.49 14.01 -8.97
CA LEU A 106 -19.28 12.59 -9.25
C LEU A 106 -20.57 11.92 -9.72
N SER A 107 -20.48 11.04 -10.71
CA SER A 107 -21.54 10.09 -10.97
C SER A 107 -21.50 8.96 -9.90
N HIS A 108 -22.65 8.32 -9.64
CA HIS A 108 -22.70 7.15 -8.77
C HIS A 108 -21.74 6.03 -9.25
N LYS A 109 -21.59 5.85 -10.57
CA LYS A 109 -20.66 4.87 -11.15
C LYS A 109 -19.19 5.17 -10.85
N ALA A 110 -18.82 6.44 -10.70
CA ALA A 110 -17.45 6.81 -10.35
C ALA A 110 -17.08 6.33 -8.94
N PHE A 111 -18.02 6.40 -8.00
CA PHE A 111 -17.84 5.84 -6.66
C PHE A 111 -17.66 4.32 -6.72
N ASP A 112 -18.55 3.61 -7.43
CA ASP A 112 -18.54 2.16 -7.54
C ASP A 112 -17.22 1.64 -8.11
N VAL A 113 -16.67 2.28 -9.15
CA VAL A 113 -15.39 1.87 -9.77
C VAL A 113 -14.25 1.84 -8.76
N ILE A 114 -14.15 2.84 -7.89
CA ILE A 114 -13.07 2.91 -6.88
C ILE A 114 -13.32 1.89 -5.77
N VAL A 115 -14.54 1.80 -5.26
CA VAL A 115 -14.89 0.82 -4.22
C VAL A 115 -14.69 -0.61 -4.70
N ASP A 116 -15.08 -0.91 -5.94
CA ASP A 116 -14.90 -2.24 -6.53
C ASP A 116 -13.42 -2.62 -6.67
N ILE A 117 -12.56 -1.69 -7.09
CA ILE A 117 -11.13 -1.98 -7.23
C ILE A 117 -10.46 -2.09 -5.85
N VAL A 118 -10.67 -1.10 -4.98
CA VAL A 118 -9.89 -0.93 -3.76
C VAL A 118 -10.41 -1.80 -2.63
N LEU A 119 -11.70 -1.73 -2.32
CA LEU A 119 -12.28 -2.47 -1.19
C LEU A 119 -12.64 -3.90 -1.59
N LYS A 120 -13.52 -4.04 -2.59
CA LYS A 120 -13.98 -5.35 -3.03
C LYS A 120 -12.85 -6.20 -3.62
N GLY A 121 -11.94 -5.57 -4.39
CA GLY A 121 -10.76 -6.26 -4.92
C GLY A 121 -9.84 -6.79 -3.83
N SER A 122 -9.55 -5.98 -2.80
CA SER A 122 -8.77 -6.44 -1.63
C SER A 122 -9.50 -7.54 -0.86
N TYR A 123 -10.82 -7.43 -0.68
CA TYR A 123 -11.64 -8.46 -0.05
C TYR A 123 -11.61 -9.78 -0.85
N ASN A 124 -11.81 -9.73 -2.17
CA ASN A 124 -11.80 -10.91 -3.02
C ASN A 124 -10.46 -11.67 -2.93
N CYS A 125 -9.35 -10.94 -3.07
CA CYS A 125 -8.01 -11.54 -2.98
C CYS A 125 -7.76 -12.14 -1.59
N THR A 126 -8.13 -11.41 -0.56
CA THR A 126 -7.97 -11.85 0.84
C THR A 126 -8.83 -13.07 1.15
N LEU A 127 -10.11 -13.07 0.73
CA LEU A 127 -11.02 -14.19 0.96
C LEU A 127 -10.55 -15.46 0.25
N ALA A 128 -10.18 -15.35 -1.03
CA ALA A 128 -9.79 -16.49 -1.83
C ALA A 128 -8.51 -17.17 -1.28
N ILE A 129 -7.47 -16.39 -0.97
CA ILE A 129 -6.23 -16.95 -0.42
C ILE A 129 -6.43 -17.43 1.02
N GLY A 130 -7.18 -16.69 1.85
CA GLY A 130 -7.42 -17.04 3.23
C GLY A 130 -8.18 -18.38 3.37
N LYS A 131 -9.19 -18.61 2.55
CA LYS A 131 -9.89 -19.91 2.50
C LYS A 131 -8.92 -21.06 2.20
N ARG A 132 -8.00 -20.85 1.28
CA ARG A 132 -7.01 -21.86 0.90
C ARG A 132 -6.01 -22.09 2.02
N TRP A 133 -5.44 -21.06 2.63
CA TRP A 133 -4.54 -21.19 3.77
C TRP A 133 -5.19 -21.93 4.94
N ILE A 134 -6.46 -21.61 5.24
CA ILE A 134 -7.22 -22.28 6.33
C ILE A 134 -7.44 -23.77 6.01
N ALA A 135 -7.85 -24.10 4.76
CA ALA A 135 -8.07 -25.48 4.34
C ALA A 135 -6.79 -26.31 4.34
N GLU A 136 -5.65 -25.71 3.96
CA GLU A 136 -4.33 -26.36 3.93
C GLU A 136 -3.60 -26.28 5.29
N GLN A 137 -4.20 -25.67 6.32
CA GLN A 137 -3.58 -25.40 7.62
C GLN A 137 -2.24 -24.67 7.51
N GLN A 138 -2.12 -23.79 6.51
CA GLN A 138 -0.94 -23.00 6.23
C GLN A 138 -1.07 -21.62 6.86
N PRO A 139 -0.06 -21.14 7.63
CA PRO A 139 -0.02 -19.74 8.07
C PRO A 139 0.18 -18.81 6.88
N GLY A 140 -0.29 -17.56 7.01
CA GLY A 140 -0.17 -16.58 5.95
C GLY A 140 0.00 -15.16 6.47
N THR A 141 0.41 -14.26 5.59
CA THR A 141 0.52 -12.83 5.90
C THR A 141 -0.20 -11.99 4.86
N ILE A 142 -1.12 -11.15 5.30
CA ILE A 142 -1.81 -10.16 4.47
C ILE A 142 -1.20 -8.79 4.79
N LEU A 143 -0.75 -8.09 3.76
CA LEU A 143 -0.34 -6.69 3.85
C LEU A 143 -1.22 -5.84 2.93
N ASN A 144 -1.87 -4.84 3.50
CA ASN A 144 -2.73 -3.94 2.77
C ASN A 144 -2.09 -2.55 2.63
N ILE A 145 -2.13 -1.95 1.44
CA ILE A 145 -1.76 -0.55 1.27
C ILE A 145 -3.02 0.30 1.42
N VAL A 146 -3.08 1.07 2.49
CA VAL A 146 -4.14 2.05 2.74
C VAL A 146 -3.64 3.47 2.45
N THR A 147 -4.06 4.47 3.18
CA THR A 147 -3.60 5.87 3.11
C THR A 147 -3.76 6.51 4.47
N THR A 148 -3.09 7.63 4.73
CA THR A 148 -3.22 8.39 5.97
C THR A 148 -4.67 8.83 6.23
N TYR A 149 -5.40 9.22 5.19
CA TYR A 149 -6.79 9.64 5.29
C TYR A 149 -7.83 8.49 5.41
N ALA A 150 -7.39 7.23 5.47
CA ALA A 150 -8.30 6.11 5.75
C ALA A 150 -8.94 6.18 7.14
N SER A 151 -8.30 6.86 8.09
CA SER A 151 -8.78 7.00 9.47
C SER A 151 -9.63 8.26 9.70
N VAL A 152 -9.42 9.33 8.91
CA VAL A 152 -10.02 10.64 9.16
C VAL A 152 -10.87 11.17 8.00
N GLY A 153 -10.80 10.52 6.84
CA GLY A 153 -11.40 11.01 5.61
C GLY A 153 -10.54 12.07 4.92
N SER A 154 -10.94 12.46 3.70
CA SER A 154 -10.35 13.57 2.95
C SER A 154 -11.35 14.12 1.95
N ALA A 155 -11.42 15.43 1.85
CA ALA A 155 -12.19 16.11 0.81
C ALA A 155 -11.65 15.73 -0.59
N PHE A 156 -12.50 15.80 -1.59
CA PHE A 156 -12.22 15.61 -3.03
C PHE A 156 -11.73 14.21 -3.46
N VAL A 157 -11.57 13.27 -2.54
CA VAL A 157 -11.22 11.87 -2.79
C VAL A 157 -12.15 10.90 -2.04
N VAL A 158 -13.39 11.28 -1.83
CA VAL A 158 -14.38 10.55 -1.02
C VAL A 158 -14.49 9.07 -1.38
N PRO A 159 -14.54 8.63 -2.67
CA PRO A 159 -14.59 7.21 -2.99
C PRO A 159 -13.35 6.44 -2.50
N SER A 160 -12.17 7.03 -2.64
CA SER A 160 -10.92 6.42 -2.18
C SER A 160 -10.85 6.38 -0.65
N ALA A 161 -11.20 7.47 0.03
CA ALA A 161 -11.21 7.53 1.49
C ALA A 161 -12.15 6.48 2.08
N THR A 162 -13.37 6.36 1.56
CA THR A 162 -14.35 5.36 1.98
C THR A 162 -13.84 3.94 1.73
N ALA A 163 -13.29 3.65 0.54
CA ALA A 163 -12.79 2.34 0.21
C ALA A 163 -11.58 1.94 1.10
N LYS A 164 -10.65 2.87 1.34
CA LYS A 164 -9.47 2.63 2.18
C LYS A 164 -9.82 2.50 3.66
N ALA A 165 -10.83 3.22 4.15
CA ALA A 165 -11.41 3.02 5.49
C ALA A 165 -11.99 1.60 5.62
N GLY A 166 -12.67 1.11 4.59
CA GLY A 166 -13.16 -0.28 4.55
C GLY A 166 -12.02 -1.30 4.58
N VAL A 167 -10.93 -1.07 3.84
CA VAL A 167 -9.73 -1.95 3.87
C VAL A 167 -9.05 -1.90 5.25
N LEU A 168 -9.03 -0.74 5.91
CA LEU A 168 -8.52 -0.60 7.27
C LEU A 168 -9.35 -1.43 8.26
N ALA A 169 -10.68 -1.36 8.19
CA ALA A 169 -11.57 -2.18 9.00
C ALA A 169 -11.37 -3.68 8.72
N LEU A 170 -11.27 -4.08 7.44
CA LEU A 170 -10.96 -5.45 7.02
C LEU A 170 -9.65 -5.95 7.63
N THR A 171 -8.59 -5.13 7.59
CA THR A 171 -7.28 -5.45 8.16
C THR A 171 -7.39 -5.82 9.63
N ARG A 172 -8.04 -4.97 10.42
CA ARG A 172 -8.17 -5.16 11.88
C ARG A 172 -9.09 -6.32 12.25
N SER A 173 -10.21 -6.47 11.55
CA SER A 173 -11.16 -7.56 11.81
C SER A 173 -10.53 -8.92 11.56
N LEU A 174 -9.85 -9.10 10.41
CA LEU A 174 -9.21 -10.36 10.07
C LEU A 174 -7.96 -10.66 10.91
N ALA A 175 -7.26 -9.64 11.38
CA ALA A 175 -6.16 -9.83 12.33
C ALA A 175 -6.61 -10.55 13.61
N VAL A 176 -7.83 -10.31 14.07
CA VAL A 176 -8.40 -10.98 15.24
C VAL A 176 -9.02 -12.33 14.85
N GLU A 177 -9.87 -12.34 13.83
CA GLU A 177 -10.67 -13.51 13.45
C GLU A 177 -9.79 -14.67 12.96
N TRP A 178 -8.74 -14.37 12.17
CA TRP A 178 -7.89 -15.38 11.53
C TRP A 178 -6.58 -15.68 12.26
N ALA A 179 -6.30 -14.99 13.37
CA ALA A 179 -5.11 -15.26 14.19
C ALA A 179 -5.01 -16.72 14.64
N LYS A 180 -6.15 -17.34 14.94
CA LYS A 180 -6.23 -18.77 15.31
C LYS A 180 -5.75 -19.75 14.22
N TYR A 181 -5.66 -19.29 12.97
CA TYR A 181 -5.13 -20.06 11.84
C TYR A 181 -3.68 -19.69 11.51
N GLY A 182 -3.03 -18.87 12.34
CA GLY A 182 -1.67 -18.37 12.07
C GLY A 182 -1.60 -17.33 10.95
N ILE A 183 -2.73 -16.69 10.60
CA ILE A 183 -2.79 -15.65 9.57
C ILE A 183 -2.71 -14.28 10.23
N ARG A 184 -1.74 -13.46 9.80
CA ARG A 184 -1.58 -12.07 10.23
C ARG A 184 -2.10 -11.12 9.16
N SER A 185 -2.66 -9.99 9.56
CA SER A 185 -3.15 -8.94 8.67
C SER A 185 -2.71 -7.58 9.18
N ASN A 186 -1.91 -6.86 8.39
CA ASN A 186 -1.41 -5.53 8.72
C ASN A 186 -1.60 -4.59 7.53
N ALA A 187 -1.42 -3.29 7.75
CA ALA A 187 -1.48 -2.29 6.70
C ALA A 187 -0.32 -1.30 6.78
N ILE A 188 -0.01 -0.68 5.65
CA ILE A 188 0.83 0.52 5.55
C ILE A 188 -0.05 1.67 5.08
N ALA A 189 0.08 2.82 5.71
CA ALA A 189 -0.54 4.08 5.32
C ALA A 189 0.53 5.04 4.79
N PRO A 190 0.83 5.03 3.48
CA PRO A 190 1.79 5.95 2.89
C PRO A 190 1.23 7.38 2.83
N GLY A 191 2.10 8.38 3.08
CA GLY A 191 1.91 9.75 2.69
C GLY A 191 2.31 9.99 1.22
N PRO A 192 2.94 11.13 0.89
CA PRO A 192 3.29 11.48 -0.48
C PRO A 192 4.50 10.66 -0.98
N PHE A 193 4.20 9.67 -1.81
CA PHE A 193 5.16 8.90 -2.62
C PHE A 193 4.81 9.10 -4.09
N PRO A 194 5.38 10.07 -4.79
CA PRO A 194 5.06 10.38 -6.17
C PRO A 194 5.31 9.19 -7.08
N THR A 195 4.27 8.73 -7.80
CA THR A 195 4.39 7.73 -8.86
C THR A 195 3.86 8.32 -10.15
N GLU A 196 4.49 8.03 -11.26
CA GLU A 196 4.14 8.59 -12.57
C GLU A 196 2.65 8.40 -12.90
N GLY A 197 2.08 7.24 -12.63
CA GLY A 197 0.69 6.93 -12.97
C GLY A 197 -0.37 7.42 -11.96
N ALA A 198 -0.05 7.57 -10.67
CA ALA A 198 -0.99 8.07 -9.67
C ALA A 198 -0.91 9.59 -9.55
N TRP A 199 0.30 10.14 -9.64
CA TRP A 199 0.54 11.56 -9.47
C TRP A 199 -0.14 12.42 -10.54
N SER A 200 -0.06 12.03 -11.80
CA SER A 200 -0.73 12.72 -12.90
C SER A 200 -2.26 12.76 -12.78
N ARG A 201 -2.86 11.83 -12.02
CA ARG A 201 -4.31 11.81 -11.77
C ARG A 201 -4.72 12.59 -10.53
N LEU A 202 -3.84 12.65 -9.52
CA LEU A 202 -4.08 13.37 -8.27
C LEU A 202 -3.67 14.84 -8.37
N PHE A 203 -2.72 15.14 -9.23
CA PHE A 203 -2.20 16.48 -9.47
C PHE A 203 -2.12 16.77 -10.97
N PRO A 204 -3.31 16.83 -11.67
CA PRO A 204 -3.32 17.24 -13.07
C PRO A 204 -2.91 18.71 -13.22
N GLU A 205 -2.37 19.08 -14.39
CA GLU A 205 -2.14 20.49 -14.69
C GLU A 205 -3.49 21.27 -14.76
N PRO A 206 -3.55 22.54 -14.26
CA PRO A 206 -2.43 23.35 -13.74
C PRO A 206 -2.12 23.15 -12.24
N LEU A 207 -2.75 22.18 -11.57
CA LEU A 207 -2.59 21.97 -10.13
C LEU A 207 -1.16 21.51 -9.76
N ALA A 208 -0.56 20.65 -10.59
CA ALA A 208 0.77 20.10 -10.35
C ALA A 208 1.86 21.19 -10.27
N SER A 209 1.73 22.26 -11.07
CA SER A 209 2.67 23.37 -11.08
C SER A 209 2.51 24.35 -9.90
N GLN A 210 1.41 24.24 -9.14
CA GLN A 210 1.07 25.16 -8.03
C GLN A 210 1.27 24.53 -6.65
N LEU A 211 1.39 23.21 -6.56
CA LEU A 211 1.47 22.49 -5.28
C LEU A 211 2.81 21.77 -5.16
N ASP A 212 3.56 22.11 -4.12
CA ASP A 212 4.70 21.31 -3.68
C ASP A 212 4.21 20.21 -2.71
N PRO A 213 4.29 18.93 -3.10
CA PRO A 213 3.87 17.83 -2.24
C PRO A 213 4.71 17.69 -0.96
N ALA A 214 5.91 18.30 -0.91
CA ALA A 214 6.75 18.32 0.27
C ALA A 214 6.41 19.43 1.26
N ALA A 215 5.63 20.42 0.83
CA ALA A 215 5.35 21.62 1.64
C ALA A 215 4.63 21.28 2.97
N SER A 216 3.72 20.30 2.96
CA SER A 216 2.99 19.85 4.15
C SER A 216 3.74 18.83 5.00
N VAL A 217 4.85 18.29 4.49
CA VAL A 217 5.62 17.22 5.15
C VAL A 217 6.67 17.84 6.08
N PRO A 218 6.67 17.55 7.39
CA PRO A 218 7.68 18.05 8.34
C PRO A 218 9.12 17.70 7.93
N LEU A 219 9.37 16.53 7.36
CA LEU A 219 10.69 16.15 6.85
C LEU A 219 11.10 16.88 5.57
N LYS A 220 10.26 17.82 5.04
CA LYS A 220 10.53 18.69 3.88
C LYS A 220 10.94 17.94 2.61
N ARG A 221 10.46 16.72 2.46
CA ARG A 221 10.64 15.88 1.27
C ARG A 221 9.51 14.87 1.14
N VAL A 222 9.33 14.36 -0.05
CA VAL A 222 8.49 13.19 -0.31
C VAL A 222 9.21 11.88 0.05
N GLY A 223 8.47 10.80 0.22
CA GLY A 223 9.01 9.48 0.50
C GLY A 223 9.72 8.86 -0.71
N GLN A 224 10.81 8.14 -0.47
CA GLN A 224 11.50 7.34 -1.47
C GLN A 224 10.91 5.92 -1.50
N TYR A 225 10.79 5.33 -2.69
CA TYR A 225 10.22 3.99 -2.87
C TYR A 225 10.91 2.91 -2.03
N GLN A 226 12.22 3.04 -1.84
CA GLN A 226 12.98 2.11 -1.01
C GLN A 226 12.57 2.16 0.46
N GLU A 227 12.18 3.33 0.99
CA GLU A 227 11.72 3.46 2.38
C GLU A 227 10.41 2.68 2.59
N LEU A 228 9.47 2.78 1.64
CA LEU A 228 8.24 1.99 1.65
C LEU A 228 8.52 0.49 1.49
N ALA A 229 9.42 0.12 0.57
CA ALA A 229 9.78 -1.27 0.32
C ALA A 229 10.47 -1.92 1.54
N ASN A 230 11.30 -1.17 2.28
CA ASN A 230 11.90 -1.63 3.53
C ASN A 230 10.85 -1.97 4.59
N LEU A 231 9.86 -1.08 4.78
CA LEU A 231 8.76 -1.31 5.73
C LEU A 231 7.89 -2.50 5.30
N ALA A 232 7.55 -2.57 4.01
CA ALA A 232 6.77 -3.69 3.47
C ALA A 232 7.51 -5.02 3.67
N ALA A 233 8.81 -5.08 3.36
CA ALA A 233 9.62 -6.27 3.56
C ALA A 233 9.69 -6.69 5.04
N TYR A 234 9.80 -5.75 5.97
CA TYR A 234 9.72 -6.04 7.41
C TYR A 234 8.38 -6.66 7.78
N LEU A 235 7.26 -6.05 7.37
CA LEU A 235 5.91 -6.51 7.76
C LEU A 235 5.52 -7.86 7.14
N VAL A 236 6.09 -8.24 5.99
CA VAL A 236 5.84 -9.57 5.39
C VAL A 236 6.84 -10.63 5.83
N SER A 237 7.91 -10.25 6.51
CA SER A 237 8.93 -11.17 7.03
C SER A 237 8.54 -11.80 8.37
N ASP A 238 9.30 -12.81 8.77
CA ASP A 238 9.14 -13.44 10.09
C ASP A 238 9.65 -12.57 11.24
N PHE A 239 10.42 -11.50 10.94
CA PHE A 239 10.86 -10.51 11.93
C PHE A 239 9.70 -9.69 12.52
N SER A 240 8.55 -9.67 11.86
CA SER A 240 7.33 -9.01 12.34
C SER A 240 6.27 -10.00 12.85
N ALA A 241 6.66 -11.22 13.25
CA ALA A 241 5.72 -12.29 13.61
C ALA A 241 4.73 -11.92 14.73
N TYR A 242 5.06 -10.97 15.59
CA TYR A 242 4.17 -10.49 16.67
C TYR A 242 3.43 -9.18 16.32
N VAL A 243 3.57 -8.68 15.08
CA VAL A 243 2.84 -7.51 14.57
C VAL A 243 1.59 -8.01 13.84
N ASN A 244 0.40 -7.68 14.38
CA ASN A 244 -0.88 -8.12 13.82
C ASN A 244 -1.98 -7.08 14.09
N GLY A 245 -2.73 -6.70 13.07
CA GLY A 245 -3.78 -5.66 13.14
C GLY A 245 -3.25 -4.22 13.09
N GLU A 246 -1.94 -4.04 12.88
CA GLU A 246 -1.29 -2.73 12.92
C GLU A 246 -1.41 -2.00 11.57
N VAL A 247 -1.45 -0.68 11.67
CA VAL A 247 -1.43 0.24 10.52
C VAL A 247 -0.26 1.19 10.68
N VAL A 248 0.83 0.89 9.98
CA VAL A 248 2.05 1.69 10.09
C VAL A 248 1.99 2.85 9.11
N THR A 249 1.94 4.07 9.64
CA THR A 249 2.04 5.29 8.84
C THR A 249 3.49 5.57 8.46
N ILE A 250 3.71 5.89 7.18
CA ILE A 250 5.01 6.28 6.63
C ILE A 250 4.80 7.50 5.73
N ASP A 251 4.90 8.70 6.29
CA ASP A 251 4.47 9.94 5.66
C ASP A 251 5.35 11.16 5.99
N GLY A 252 6.48 10.96 6.64
CA GLY A 252 7.36 12.06 7.06
C GLY A 252 6.73 13.02 8.09
N GLY A 253 5.67 12.59 8.77
CA GLY A 253 4.94 13.38 9.77
C GLY A 253 3.79 14.23 9.20
N GLU A 254 3.47 14.10 7.91
CA GLU A 254 2.46 14.92 7.24
C GLU A 254 1.10 14.87 7.94
N TRP A 255 0.62 13.69 8.30
CA TRP A 255 -0.68 13.55 8.95
C TRP A 255 -0.73 14.23 10.32
N LEU A 256 0.29 14.06 11.13
CA LEU A 256 0.40 14.70 12.44
C LEU A 256 0.52 16.22 12.31
N ASN A 257 1.23 16.71 11.29
CA ASN A 257 1.35 18.13 11.02
C ASN A 257 -0.02 18.76 10.70
N GLY A 258 -0.84 18.09 9.90
CA GLY A 258 -2.17 18.58 9.56
C GLY A 258 -3.17 18.61 10.73
N ALA A 259 -2.98 17.74 11.74
CA ALA A 259 -3.91 17.60 12.87
C ALA A 259 -3.55 18.45 14.08
N GLY A 260 -2.31 18.94 14.22
CA GLY A 260 -1.85 19.65 15.43
C GLY A 260 -2.26 21.12 15.44
N GLU A 261 -2.93 21.55 16.51
CA GLU A 261 -3.44 22.91 16.67
C GLU A 261 -2.33 23.98 16.60
N PHE A 262 -1.18 23.70 17.21
CA PHE A 262 -0.06 24.64 17.32
C PHE A 262 1.02 24.43 16.25
N ASN A 263 0.89 23.46 15.35
CA ASN A 263 1.91 23.18 14.34
C ASN A 263 2.20 24.34 13.38
N LYS A 264 1.25 25.27 13.24
CA LYS A 264 1.43 26.52 12.48
C LYS A 264 2.52 27.44 13.06
N LEU A 265 2.89 27.27 14.33
CA LEU A 265 3.98 28.00 14.97
C LEU A 265 5.36 27.64 14.40
N GLU A 266 5.48 26.57 13.60
CA GLU A 266 6.70 26.25 12.81
C GLU A 266 7.13 27.43 11.91
N ALA A 267 6.21 28.31 11.54
CA ALA A 267 6.50 29.50 10.73
C ALA A 267 7.17 30.66 11.52
N LEU A 268 7.26 30.56 12.86
CA LEU A 268 7.87 31.60 13.69
C LEU A 268 9.40 31.57 13.55
N THR A 269 9.99 32.77 13.40
CA THR A 269 11.46 32.93 13.39
C THR A 269 12.03 32.81 14.80
N PRO A 270 13.37 32.59 14.94
CA PRO A 270 14.02 32.62 16.27
C PRO A 270 13.75 33.90 17.05
N GLU A 271 13.77 35.06 16.39
CA GLU A 271 13.52 36.37 17.02
C GLU A 271 12.09 36.51 17.55
N MET A 272 11.12 35.92 16.86
CA MET A 272 9.73 35.84 17.33
C MET A 272 9.63 34.94 18.57
N TRP A 273 10.32 33.84 18.61
CA TRP A 273 10.40 32.96 19.78
C TRP A 273 11.04 33.67 20.97
N ASP A 274 12.15 34.38 20.78
CA ASP A 274 12.79 35.19 21.84
C ASP A 274 11.83 36.23 22.43
N THR A 275 11.01 36.86 21.61
CA THR A 275 10.00 37.83 22.02
C THR A 275 8.89 37.16 22.88
N ILE A 276 8.41 35.98 22.43
CA ILE A 276 7.40 35.21 23.16
C ILE A 276 7.93 34.78 24.53
N GLU A 277 9.16 34.25 24.59
CA GLU A 277 9.78 33.82 25.85
C GLU A 277 9.95 34.98 26.85
N GLN A 278 10.37 36.15 26.38
CA GLN A 278 10.49 37.34 27.23
C GLN A 278 9.13 37.76 27.80
N THR A 279 8.06 37.59 27.05
CA THR A 279 6.71 37.92 27.50
C THR A 279 6.19 36.90 28.53
N MET A 280 6.51 35.62 28.36
CA MET A 280 6.09 34.56 29.29
C MET A 280 6.85 34.56 30.62
N ARG A 281 8.03 35.16 30.70
CA ARG A 281 8.82 35.30 31.95
C ARG A 281 8.38 36.48 32.84
N ARG A 282 7.44 37.26 32.39
CA ARG A 282 6.82 38.37 33.18
C ARG A 282 5.55 37.89 33.87
#